data_8ed10820c9199c6a765a485eb08b98b4
#
_entry.id   8ed10820c9199c6a765a485eb08b98b4
#
_cell.length_a   1.000
_cell.length_b   1.000
_cell.length_c   1.000
_cell.angle_alpha   90.00
_cell.angle_beta   90.00
_cell.angle_gamma   90.00
#
_symmetry.space_group_name_H-M   'P 1'
#
loop_
_entity.id
_entity.type
_entity.pdbx_description
1 polymer ?
#
loop_
_entity_poly.entity_id
_entity_poly.type
_entity_poly.pdbx_seq_one_letter_code
_entity_poly.pdbx_strand_id
1 'polypeptide(L)'
;ADKPYEYYAGYIALGLFRDEDDVKFSPDQSGIAGRKVLPGDIKYKDVNGDGVINSDDQVPLSYKANYPRLMYGFGGEVRWKKLTLGFLFKGTGNVDNFCVDGYKAFGFLPFSSGETGNTLAITANQANRWTPREISGDASTENPNAMFPRLSYGNDHNSTQPSTFWKANVRYLRLQEINLNYNLSAGKILKQLGVSSLDLQFVASNICVWSPFKHFD
;
A
#
# COMPACT_ATOMS: atom_id res chain seq x y z
N ALA A 1 -23.22 -15.79 -15.45
CA ALA A 1 -23.01 -15.50 -14.04
C ALA A 1 -22.33 -14.15 -13.93
N ASP A 2 -22.97 -13.25 -13.25
CA ASP A 2 -22.71 -11.81 -13.17
C ASP A 2 -21.31 -11.49 -12.64
N LYS A 3 -20.36 -11.28 -13.55
CA LYS A 3 -19.10 -10.64 -13.19
C LYS A 3 -19.38 -9.15 -13.04
N PRO A 4 -18.92 -8.49 -11.97
CA PRO A 4 -18.98 -7.03 -11.87
C PRO A 4 -18.37 -6.41 -13.12
N TYR A 5 -19.00 -5.36 -13.62
CA TYR A 5 -18.58 -4.66 -14.85
C TYR A 5 -17.15 -4.13 -14.80
N GLU A 6 -16.63 -3.87 -13.58
CA GLU A 6 -15.28 -3.40 -13.36
C GLU A 6 -14.48 -4.41 -12.54
N TYR A 7 -13.39 -4.85 -13.10
CA TYR A 7 -12.37 -5.62 -12.40
C TYR A 7 -10.98 -5.10 -12.78
N TYR A 8 -10.03 -5.27 -11.88
CA TYR A 8 -8.64 -4.96 -12.14
C TYR A 8 -7.95 -6.23 -12.63
N ALA A 9 -7.48 -6.21 -13.87
CA ALA A 9 -6.78 -7.33 -14.50
C ALA A 9 -5.28 -7.21 -14.35
N GLY A 10 -4.58 -8.33 -14.36
CA GLY A 10 -3.13 -8.39 -14.32
C GLY A 10 -2.61 -9.81 -14.11
N TYR A 11 -1.33 -9.90 -13.80
CA TYR A 11 -0.62 -11.18 -13.69
C TYR A 11 -0.61 -11.71 -12.26
N ILE A 12 -0.60 -13.04 -12.13
CA ILE A 12 -0.36 -13.70 -10.85
C ILE A 12 1.16 -13.79 -10.66
N ALA A 13 1.69 -13.10 -9.66
CA ALA A 13 3.09 -13.18 -9.29
C ALA A 13 3.35 -14.42 -8.42
N LEU A 14 4.44 -15.12 -8.70
CA LEU A 14 4.92 -16.28 -7.95
C LEU A 14 6.07 -15.92 -6.98
N GLY A 15 6.46 -14.66 -6.90
CA GLY A 15 7.61 -14.17 -6.16
C GLY A 15 8.67 -13.58 -7.07
N LEU A 16 9.93 -13.60 -6.66
CA LEU A 16 11.06 -13.14 -7.45
C LEU A 16 11.87 -14.33 -7.97
N PHE A 17 12.46 -14.19 -9.16
CA PHE A 17 13.41 -15.18 -9.65
C PHE A 17 14.60 -15.27 -8.73
N ARG A 18 15.00 -16.51 -8.36
CA ARG A 18 16.10 -16.78 -7.43
C ARG A 18 17.45 -16.60 -8.08
N ASP A 19 17.62 -17.25 -9.24
CA ASP A 19 18.89 -17.40 -9.96
C ASP A 19 18.66 -17.52 -11.47
N GLU A 20 19.73 -17.67 -12.24
CA GLU A 20 19.65 -17.78 -13.70
C GLU A 20 19.00 -19.10 -14.16
N ASP A 21 19.16 -20.17 -13.39
CA ASP A 21 18.51 -21.44 -13.71
C ASP A 21 16.99 -21.32 -13.54
N ASP A 22 16.54 -20.62 -12.48
CA ASP A 22 15.10 -20.35 -12.28
C ASP A 22 14.52 -19.51 -13.42
N VAL A 23 15.26 -18.54 -13.95
CA VAL A 23 14.86 -17.79 -15.15
C VAL A 23 14.81 -18.70 -16.37
N LYS A 24 15.81 -19.52 -16.60
CA LYS A 24 15.96 -20.37 -17.78
C LYS A 24 14.89 -21.45 -17.90
N PHE A 25 14.48 -22.02 -16.76
CA PHE A 25 13.50 -23.12 -16.73
C PHE A 25 12.05 -22.65 -16.47
N SER A 26 11.83 -21.34 -16.46
CA SER A 26 10.50 -20.76 -16.33
C SER A 26 9.95 -20.34 -17.69
N PRO A 27 8.62 -20.14 -17.81
CA PRO A 27 8.01 -19.58 -19.01
C PRO A 27 8.67 -18.26 -19.44
N ASP A 28 8.78 -18.04 -20.73
CA ASP A 28 9.41 -16.83 -21.27
C ASP A 28 8.52 -15.62 -21.05
N GLN A 29 8.99 -14.64 -20.28
CA GLN A 29 8.32 -13.38 -20.03
C GLN A 29 9.07 -12.16 -20.62
N SER A 30 10.02 -12.40 -21.52
CA SER A 30 10.80 -11.32 -22.16
C SER A 30 9.92 -10.33 -22.95
N GLY A 31 8.83 -10.82 -23.52
CA GLY A 31 7.89 -10.00 -24.30
C GLY A 31 7.21 -8.91 -23.45
N ILE A 32 6.84 -9.21 -22.23
CA ILE A 32 6.22 -8.24 -21.32
C ILE A 32 7.24 -7.41 -20.54
N ALA A 33 8.47 -7.95 -20.39
CA ALA A 33 9.53 -7.28 -19.65
C ALA A 33 10.15 -6.10 -20.42
N GLY A 34 10.12 -6.14 -21.75
CA GLY A 34 10.77 -5.15 -22.60
C GLY A 34 12.31 -5.22 -22.55
N ARG A 35 12.86 -6.21 -21.86
CA ARG A 35 14.29 -6.49 -21.69
C ARG A 35 14.54 -7.94 -21.30
N LYS A 36 15.80 -8.36 -21.29
CA LYS A 36 16.16 -9.66 -20.75
C LYS A 36 15.75 -9.75 -19.28
N VAL A 37 15.05 -10.82 -18.93
CA VAL A 37 14.67 -11.15 -17.55
C VAL A 37 15.90 -11.64 -16.80
N LEU A 38 16.01 -11.22 -15.56
CA LEU A 38 17.17 -11.49 -14.70
C LEU A 38 16.72 -11.95 -13.32
N PRO A 39 17.60 -12.60 -12.53
CA PRO A 39 17.33 -12.89 -11.13
C PRO A 39 16.92 -11.64 -10.35
N GLY A 40 15.94 -11.79 -9.47
CA GLY A 40 15.36 -10.68 -8.71
C GLY A 40 14.24 -9.92 -9.43
N ASP A 41 13.93 -10.25 -10.68
CA ASP A 41 12.73 -9.78 -11.36
C ASP A 41 11.50 -10.53 -10.85
N ILE A 42 10.31 -9.92 -11.00
CA ILE A 42 9.06 -10.57 -10.62
C ILE A 42 8.79 -11.72 -11.62
N LYS A 43 8.54 -12.90 -11.06
CA LYS A 43 8.17 -14.10 -11.81
C LYS A 43 6.65 -14.21 -11.89
N TYR A 44 6.13 -14.34 -13.10
CA TYR A 44 4.69 -14.46 -13.34
C TYR A 44 4.28 -15.89 -13.66
N LYS A 45 3.01 -16.19 -13.36
CA LYS A 45 2.43 -17.50 -13.63
C LYS A 45 1.93 -17.55 -15.06
N ASP A 46 2.34 -18.56 -15.79
CA ASP A 46 1.73 -19.00 -17.03
C ASP A 46 0.38 -19.66 -16.69
N VAL A 47 -0.71 -19.04 -17.10
CA VAL A 47 -2.07 -19.46 -16.74
C VAL A 47 -2.63 -20.40 -17.78
N ASN A 48 -2.31 -20.18 -19.04
CA ASN A 48 -2.78 -20.99 -20.16
C ASN A 48 -1.88 -22.20 -20.47
N GLY A 49 -0.63 -22.22 -19.97
CA GLY A 49 0.32 -23.32 -20.10
C GLY A 49 1.03 -23.36 -21.46
N ASP A 50 1.13 -22.25 -22.16
CA ASP A 50 1.75 -22.19 -23.50
C ASP A 50 3.27 -21.94 -23.45
N GLY A 51 3.83 -21.71 -22.27
CA GLY A 51 5.27 -21.50 -22.05
C GLY A 51 5.70 -20.05 -22.25
N VAL A 52 4.79 -19.12 -22.50
CA VAL A 52 5.08 -17.71 -22.72
C VAL A 52 4.16 -16.84 -21.87
N ILE A 53 4.69 -15.86 -21.16
CA ILE A 53 3.87 -14.90 -20.41
C ILE A 53 3.52 -13.73 -21.29
N ASN A 54 2.22 -13.57 -21.53
CA ASN A 54 1.67 -12.50 -22.39
C ASN A 54 0.27 -12.04 -21.89
N SER A 55 -0.46 -11.27 -22.69
CA SER A 55 -1.78 -10.75 -22.32
C SER A 55 -2.82 -11.82 -22.01
N ASP A 56 -2.64 -13.04 -22.53
CA ASP A 56 -3.58 -14.14 -22.35
C ASP A 56 -3.49 -14.77 -20.96
N ASP A 57 -2.38 -14.47 -20.22
CA ASP A 57 -2.18 -14.85 -18.82
C ASP A 57 -2.78 -13.85 -17.82
N GLN A 58 -3.33 -12.75 -18.30
CA GLN A 58 -3.97 -11.80 -17.42
C GLN A 58 -5.30 -12.32 -16.90
N VAL A 59 -5.45 -12.23 -15.59
CA VAL A 59 -6.67 -12.67 -14.88
C VAL A 59 -7.25 -11.54 -14.05
N PRO A 60 -8.54 -11.61 -13.68
CA PRO A 60 -9.11 -10.68 -12.73
C PRO A 60 -8.44 -10.81 -11.36
N LEU A 61 -7.67 -9.80 -10.95
CA LEU A 61 -6.96 -9.77 -9.67
C LEU A 61 -7.82 -9.23 -8.53
N SER A 62 -8.71 -8.30 -8.83
CA SER A 62 -9.60 -7.72 -7.84
C SER A 62 -10.86 -7.16 -8.49
N TYR A 63 -11.99 -7.35 -7.80
CA TYR A 63 -13.27 -6.71 -8.10
C TYR A 63 -13.57 -5.53 -7.18
N LYS A 64 -12.60 -5.09 -6.37
CA LYS A 64 -12.72 -4.05 -5.35
C LYS A 64 -11.48 -3.13 -5.32
N ALA A 65 -10.84 -2.99 -6.48
CA ALA A 65 -9.67 -2.15 -6.63
C ALA A 65 -10.02 -0.67 -6.57
N ASN A 66 -9.18 0.10 -5.89
CA ASN A 66 -9.18 1.56 -5.81
C ASN A 66 -10.37 2.21 -5.09
N TYR A 67 -11.50 1.53 -4.95
CA TYR A 67 -12.70 2.07 -4.31
C TYR A 67 -13.17 1.17 -3.17
N PRO A 68 -13.28 1.69 -1.94
CA PRO A 68 -13.81 0.91 -0.84
C PRO A 68 -15.29 0.59 -1.08
N ARG A 69 -15.64 -0.69 -1.00
CA ARG A 69 -17.05 -1.12 -1.07
C ARG A 69 -17.78 -1.03 0.27
N LEU A 70 -17.02 -0.82 1.34
CA LEU A 70 -17.54 -0.62 2.67
C LEU A 70 -16.86 0.60 3.29
N MET A 71 -17.67 1.60 3.64
CA MET A 71 -17.25 2.72 4.46
C MET A 71 -18.13 2.75 5.70
N TYR A 72 -17.53 2.97 6.86
CA TYR A 72 -18.26 2.98 8.11
C TYR A 72 -17.70 4.04 9.05
N GLY A 73 -18.56 4.51 9.93
CA GLY A 73 -18.18 5.39 11.02
C GLY A 73 -19.11 5.16 12.20
N PHE A 74 -18.54 5.21 13.36
CA PHE A 74 -19.29 5.15 14.61
C PHE A 74 -18.63 6.05 15.64
N GLY A 75 -19.44 6.59 16.52
CA GLY A 75 -18.97 7.48 17.56
C GLY A 75 -19.97 7.49 18.72
N GLY A 76 -19.56 8.16 19.74
CA GLY A 76 -20.40 8.31 20.92
C GLY A 76 -19.94 9.47 21.77
N GLU A 77 -20.80 9.85 22.71
CA GLU A 77 -20.54 10.88 23.68
C GLU A 77 -20.92 10.38 25.08
N VAL A 78 -20.04 10.60 26.01
CA VAL A 78 -20.28 10.30 27.43
C VAL A 78 -20.20 11.60 28.22
N ARG A 79 -21.28 11.91 28.93
CA ARG A 79 -21.34 13.08 29.80
C ARG A 79 -21.32 12.63 31.27
N TRP A 80 -20.37 13.17 32.00
CA TRP A 80 -20.28 12.96 33.44
C TRP A 80 -20.14 14.31 34.14
N LYS A 81 -21.20 14.72 34.84
CA LYS A 81 -21.30 16.04 35.48
C LYS A 81 -21.03 17.18 34.48
N LYS A 82 -19.87 17.83 34.60
CA LYS A 82 -19.44 18.97 33.79
C LYS A 82 -18.47 18.58 32.67
N LEU A 83 -18.12 17.31 32.61
CA LEU A 83 -17.20 16.76 31.63
C LEU A 83 -17.97 16.02 30.54
N THR A 84 -17.67 16.32 29.30
CA THR A 84 -18.19 15.61 28.14
C THR A 84 -17.02 15.08 27.34
N LEU A 85 -17.01 13.77 27.09
CA LEU A 85 -16.04 13.09 26.25
C LEU A 85 -16.74 12.53 25.02
N GLY A 86 -16.37 13.00 23.84
CA GLY A 86 -16.82 12.47 22.55
C GLY A 86 -15.69 11.76 21.84
N PHE A 87 -16.04 10.77 21.01
CA PHE A 87 -15.11 10.10 20.13
C PHE A 87 -15.76 9.73 18.80
N LEU A 88 -14.97 9.69 17.75
CA LEU A 88 -15.41 9.31 16.42
C LEU A 88 -14.39 8.38 15.78
N PHE A 89 -14.86 7.20 15.37
CA PHE A 89 -14.12 6.27 14.53
C PHE A 89 -14.63 6.33 13.09
N LYS A 90 -13.71 6.24 12.14
CA LYS A 90 -13.99 6.05 10.71
C LYS A 90 -13.14 4.95 10.15
N GLY A 91 -13.67 4.25 9.17
CA GLY A 91 -12.91 3.19 8.52
C GLY A 91 -13.45 2.82 7.16
N THR A 92 -12.61 2.09 6.44
CA THR A 92 -12.98 1.47 5.18
C THR A 92 -12.68 -0.01 5.21
N GLY A 93 -13.46 -0.76 4.49
CA GLY A 93 -13.28 -2.19 4.34
C GLY A 93 -13.50 -2.64 2.91
N ASN A 94 -13.13 -3.87 2.63
CA ASN A 94 -13.33 -4.48 1.34
C ASN A 94 -12.75 -3.63 0.18
N VAL A 95 -11.47 -3.26 0.31
CA VAL A 95 -10.74 -2.45 -0.67
C VAL A 95 -9.34 -2.99 -0.88
N ASP A 96 -8.96 -3.16 -2.13
CA ASP A 96 -7.60 -3.47 -2.56
C ASP A 96 -7.02 -2.25 -3.29
N ASN A 97 -5.72 -2.05 -3.16
CA ASN A 97 -4.97 -1.09 -3.95
C ASN A 97 -3.80 -1.81 -4.62
N PHE A 98 -3.42 -1.34 -5.79
CA PHE A 98 -2.24 -1.79 -6.50
C PHE A 98 -1.21 -0.67 -6.40
N CYS A 99 -0.15 -0.93 -5.61
CA CYS A 99 0.85 0.09 -5.28
C CYS A 99 1.67 0.51 -6.48
N VAL A 100 1.85 -0.42 -7.43
CA VAL A 100 2.53 -0.18 -8.70
C VAL A 100 1.63 -0.66 -9.83
N ASP A 101 1.45 0.16 -10.83
CA ASP A 101 0.66 -0.08 -12.03
C ASP A 101 1.10 0.95 -13.07
N GLY A 102 1.97 0.55 -13.97
CA GLY A 102 2.50 1.42 -15.02
C GLY A 102 2.90 2.81 -14.52
N TYR A 103 1.99 3.76 -14.63
CA TYR A 103 2.22 5.16 -14.23
C TYR A 103 2.43 5.37 -12.72
N LYS A 104 2.01 4.44 -11.87
CA LYS A 104 2.22 4.52 -10.41
C LYS A 104 3.58 3.99 -9.97
N ALA A 105 4.41 3.55 -10.90
CA ALA A 105 5.76 3.06 -10.59
C ALA A 105 6.69 4.17 -10.09
N PHE A 106 6.32 5.42 -10.34
CA PHE A 106 7.10 6.57 -9.89
C PHE A 106 7.28 6.59 -8.38
N GLY A 107 8.53 6.64 -7.94
CA GLY A 107 8.90 6.63 -6.52
C GLY A 107 9.08 5.24 -5.92
N PHE A 108 8.50 4.18 -6.49
CA PHE A 108 8.71 2.79 -6.05
C PHE A 108 9.83 2.10 -6.81
N LEU A 109 9.89 2.32 -8.12
CA LEU A 109 10.88 1.77 -9.00
C LEU A 109 11.68 2.91 -9.62
N PRO A 110 12.86 3.21 -9.10
CA PRO A 110 13.71 4.24 -9.65
C PRO A 110 14.11 3.84 -11.07
N PHE A 111 14.19 4.82 -11.93
CA PHE A 111 14.62 4.67 -13.32
C PHE A 111 13.69 3.83 -14.22
N SER A 112 12.51 3.46 -13.76
CA SER A 112 11.59 2.63 -14.54
C SER A 112 10.95 3.35 -15.73
N SER A 113 10.87 4.68 -15.69
CA SER A 113 10.22 5.50 -16.73
C SER A 113 11.19 6.28 -17.60
N GLY A 114 12.50 6.06 -17.47
CA GLY A 114 13.51 6.89 -18.15
C GLY A 114 13.63 8.32 -17.63
N GLU A 115 12.77 8.73 -16.71
CA GLU A 115 12.88 9.99 -16.01
C GLU A 115 13.77 9.82 -14.75
N THR A 116 14.38 10.89 -14.33
CA THR A 116 15.19 10.92 -13.11
C THR A 116 14.30 10.67 -11.89
N GLY A 117 14.05 9.41 -11.61
CA GLY A 117 13.22 9.02 -10.49
C GLY A 117 13.96 9.18 -9.16
N ASN A 118 13.37 9.93 -8.26
CA ASN A 118 13.72 9.83 -6.86
C ASN A 118 13.22 8.47 -6.35
N THR A 119 14.12 7.71 -5.76
CA THR A 119 13.78 6.44 -5.11
C THR A 119 13.31 6.71 -3.70
N LEU A 120 12.22 6.09 -3.30
CA LEU A 120 11.83 6.09 -1.88
C LEU A 120 12.93 5.43 -1.05
N ALA A 121 13.18 5.96 0.14
CA ALA A 121 14.20 5.43 1.05
C ALA A 121 13.97 3.94 1.37
N ILE A 122 12.72 3.52 1.50
CA ILE A 122 12.35 2.12 1.72
C ILE A 122 12.78 1.21 0.57
N THR A 123 12.69 1.67 -0.68
CA THR A 123 13.08 0.93 -1.88
C THR A 123 14.59 0.98 -2.10
N ALA A 124 15.23 2.10 -1.75
CA ALA A 124 16.68 2.26 -1.83
C ALA A 124 17.43 1.35 -0.86
N ASN A 125 16.82 0.99 0.27
CA ASN A 125 17.42 0.11 1.25
C ASN A 125 17.60 -1.30 0.68
N GLN A 126 18.85 -1.75 0.61
CA GLN A 126 19.23 -3.07 0.08
C GLN A 126 18.60 -4.23 0.86
N ALA A 127 18.27 -4.06 2.14
CA ALA A 127 17.62 -5.09 2.94
C ALA A 127 16.16 -5.34 2.54
N ASN A 128 15.51 -4.37 1.88
CA ASN A 128 14.10 -4.44 1.52
C ASN A 128 13.88 -4.94 0.08
N ARG A 129 14.91 -4.95 -0.73
CA ARG A 129 14.84 -5.35 -2.14
C ARG A 129 15.80 -6.50 -2.45
N TRP A 130 15.52 -7.21 -3.52
CA TRP A 130 16.48 -8.13 -4.08
C TRP A 130 17.69 -7.34 -4.62
N THR A 131 18.87 -7.66 -4.16
CA THR A 131 20.13 -6.98 -4.58
C THR A 131 21.18 -8.02 -4.91
N PRO A 132 21.82 -7.95 -6.11
CA PRO A 132 22.88 -8.88 -6.45
C PRO A 132 24.04 -8.75 -5.46
N ARG A 133 24.65 -9.88 -5.12
CA ARG A 133 25.81 -9.95 -4.18
C ARG A 133 27.00 -9.14 -4.64
N GLU A 134 27.16 -8.96 -5.96
CA GLU A 134 28.23 -8.15 -6.54
C GLU A 134 28.11 -6.68 -6.17
N ILE A 135 26.89 -6.22 -5.87
CA ILE A 135 26.60 -4.83 -5.47
C ILE A 135 26.58 -4.69 -3.94
N SER A 136 25.97 -5.62 -3.25
CA SER A 136 25.80 -5.56 -1.79
C SER A 136 27.00 -6.06 -1.02
N GLY A 137 27.81 -6.96 -1.61
CA GLY A 137 28.85 -7.72 -0.94
C GLY A 137 28.32 -8.87 -0.06
N ASP A 138 27.00 -9.12 -0.05
CA ASP A 138 26.36 -10.11 0.81
C ASP A 138 25.36 -10.96 0.01
N ALA A 139 25.56 -12.27 -0.01
CA ALA A 139 24.68 -13.21 -0.70
C ALA A 139 23.26 -13.27 -0.11
N SER A 140 23.08 -12.87 1.13
CA SER A 140 21.75 -12.85 1.78
C SER A 140 20.81 -11.82 1.18
N THR A 141 21.31 -10.84 0.45
CA THR A 141 20.50 -9.82 -0.24
C THR A 141 19.87 -10.32 -1.54
N GLU A 142 20.32 -11.46 -2.07
CA GLU A 142 19.66 -12.17 -3.18
C GLU A 142 18.45 -12.96 -2.66
N ASN A 143 17.57 -12.26 -1.95
CA ASN A 143 16.44 -12.85 -1.28
C ASN A 143 15.22 -12.91 -2.22
N PRO A 144 14.75 -14.09 -2.64
CA PRO A 144 13.57 -14.21 -3.51
C PRO A 144 12.25 -13.79 -2.84
N ASN A 145 12.26 -13.63 -1.51
CA ASN A 145 11.14 -13.15 -0.73
C ASN A 145 11.29 -11.68 -0.31
N ALA A 146 12.18 -10.93 -0.96
CA ALA A 146 12.35 -9.51 -0.69
C ALA A 146 11.03 -8.76 -0.98
N MET A 147 10.81 -7.67 -0.26
CA MET A 147 9.63 -6.82 -0.41
C MET A 147 9.56 -6.16 -1.79
N PHE A 148 10.71 -5.85 -2.38
CA PHE A 148 10.81 -5.21 -3.68
C PHE A 148 11.68 -6.03 -4.63
N PRO A 149 11.40 -5.98 -5.94
CA PRO A 149 12.24 -6.60 -6.94
C PRO A 149 13.59 -5.88 -7.05
N ARG A 150 14.46 -6.41 -7.88
CA ARG A 150 15.72 -5.76 -8.23
C ARG A 150 15.46 -4.38 -8.84
N LEU A 151 16.38 -3.45 -8.64
CA LEU A 151 16.38 -2.18 -9.35
C LEU A 151 16.89 -2.35 -10.77
N SER A 152 16.21 -1.71 -11.70
CA SER A 152 16.58 -1.66 -13.12
C SER A 152 16.74 -0.23 -13.57
N TYR A 153 17.64 0.00 -14.51
CA TYR A 153 17.79 1.28 -15.17
C TYR A 153 17.02 1.27 -16.49
N GLY A 154 16.32 2.36 -16.80
CA GLY A 154 15.52 2.48 -18.01
C GLY A 154 14.14 1.84 -17.91
N ASN A 155 13.59 1.41 -19.04
CA ASN A 155 12.25 0.84 -19.13
C ASN A 155 12.21 -0.56 -18.49
N ASP A 156 11.80 -0.64 -17.26
CA ASP A 156 11.51 -1.90 -16.58
C ASP A 156 10.01 -2.19 -16.63
N HIS A 157 9.57 -2.74 -17.75
CA HIS A 157 8.17 -3.13 -17.89
C HIS A 157 7.81 -4.36 -17.07
N ASN A 158 8.79 -5.22 -16.73
CA ASN A 158 8.51 -6.40 -15.91
C ASN A 158 8.00 -6.04 -14.53
N SER A 159 8.71 -5.18 -13.83
CA SER A 159 8.37 -4.81 -12.45
C SER A 159 7.19 -3.85 -12.35
N THR A 160 6.77 -3.23 -13.47
CA THR A 160 5.64 -2.28 -13.52
C THR A 160 4.33 -2.93 -13.96
N GLN A 161 4.33 -4.22 -14.27
CA GLN A 161 3.11 -4.91 -14.66
C GLN A 161 2.09 -4.97 -13.52
N PRO A 162 0.79 -4.72 -13.81
CA PRO A 162 -0.28 -4.97 -12.88
C PRO A 162 -0.24 -6.42 -12.40
N SER A 163 -0.04 -6.64 -11.11
CA SER A 163 0.13 -8.00 -10.60
C SER A 163 -0.25 -8.15 -9.13
N THR A 164 -0.39 -9.40 -8.71
CA THR A 164 -0.63 -9.71 -7.29
C THR A 164 0.56 -9.32 -6.40
N PHE A 165 1.75 -9.11 -6.94
CA PHE A 165 2.91 -8.65 -6.19
C PHE A 165 2.67 -7.27 -5.55
N TRP A 166 2.01 -6.39 -6.27
CA TRP A 166 1.72 -5.03 -5.85
C TRP A 166 0.34 -4.85 -5.22
N LYS A 167 -0.43 -5.93 -5.13
CA LYS A 167 -1.75 -5.90 -4.52
C LYS A 167 -1.66 -5.77 -3.01
N ALA A 168 -2.26 -4.73 -2.48
CA ALA A 168 -2.32 -4.47 -1.04
C ALA A 168 -3.76 -4.33 -0.57
N ASN A 169 -4.05 -4.87 0.61
CA ASN A 169 -5.30 -4.62 1.31
C ASN A 169 -5.15 -3.34 2.12
N VAL A 170 -5.84 -2.28 1.69
CA VAL A 170 -5.73 -0.95 2.29
C VAL A 170 -6.91 -0.59 3.18
N ARG A 171 -7.58 -1.58 3.74
CA ARG A 171 -8.60 -1.36 4.78
C ARG A 171 -7.97 -0.70 6.01
N TYR A 172 -8.73 0.15 6.65
CA TYR A 172 -8.29 0.75 7.90
C TYR A 172 -9.45 1.03 8.86
N LEU A 173 -9.12 1.15 10.12
CA LEU A 173 -9.91 1.77 11.18
C LEU A 173 -9.09 2.90 11.76
N ARG A 174 -9.67 4.10 11.84
CA ARG A 174 -9.01 5.29 12.38
C ARG A 174 -9.83 5.85 13.54
N LEU A 175 -9.15 6.16 14.62
CA LEU A 175 -9.70 7.05 15.63
C LEU A 175 -9.56 8.48 15.12
N GLN A 176 -10.65 8.94 14.51
CA GLN A 176 -10.69 10.19 13.75
C GLN A 176 -10.65 11.41 14.67
N GLU A 177 -11.38 11.34 15.78
CA GLU A 177 -11.51 12.48 16.68
C GLU A 177 -11.79 12.03 18.10
N ILE A 178 -11.15 12.72 19.04
CA ILE A 178 -11.55 12.78 20.45
C ILE A 178 -11.80 14.23 20.77
N ASN A 179 -12.94 14.51 21.40
CA ASN A 179 -13.24 15.82 21.94
C ASN A 179 -13.53 15.70 23.43
N LEU A 180 -12.92 16.59 24.20
CA LEU A 180 -13.11 16.69 25.63
C LEU A 180 -13.58 18.11 25.94
N ASN A 181 -14.76 18.22 26.50
CA ASN A 181 -15.34 19.50 26.89
C ASN A 181 -15.58 19.52 28.41
N TYR A 182 -15.10 20.57 29.05
CA TYR A 182 -15.31 20.78 30.47
C TYR A 182 -16.00 22.14 30.69
N ASN A 183 -17.23 22.09 31.19
CA ASN A 183 -18.02 23.29 31.50
C ASN A 183 -17.75 23.76 32.93
N LEU A 184 -17.11 24.91 33.06
CA LEU A 184 -16.87 25.63 34.29
C LEU A 184 -18.06 26.59 34.53
N SER A 185 -18.97 26.23 35.42
CA SER A 185 -19.97 27.18 35.90
C SER A 185 -19.27 28.33 36.66
N ALA A 186 -19.69 29.54 36.39
CA ALA A 186 -19.05 30.69 36.97
C ALA A 186 -19.10 30.66 38.51
N GLY A 187 -17.95 30.50 39.13
CA GLY A 187 -17.73 30.80 40.53
C GLY A 187 -17.83 32.31 40.79
N LYS A 188 -17.77 32.72 42.06
CA LYS A 188 -17.86 34.12 42.45
C LYS A 188 -16.94 35.05 41.67
N ILE A 189 -15.71 34.60 41.39
CA ILE A 189 -14.68 35.38 40.66
C ILE A 189 -15.09 35.62 39.21
N LEU A 190 -15.56 34.60 38.49
CA LEU A 190 -15.96 34.73 37.09
C LEU A 190 -17.21 35.60 36.93
N LYS A 191 -18.11 35.52 37.88
CA LYS A 191 -19.30 36.41 37.91
C LYS A 191 -18.95 37.88 38.13
N GLN A 192 -17.94 38.17 38.95
CA GLN A 192 -17.44 39.53 39.15
C GLN A 192 -16.80 40.09 37.85
N LEU A 193 -16.28 39.24 36.98
CA LEU A 193 -15.75 39.60 35.65
C LEU A 193 -16.85 39.62 34.56
N GLY A 194 -18.13 39.45 34.90
CA GLY A 194 -19.23 39.44 33.94
C GLY A 194 -19.34 38.14 33.14
N VAL A 195 -18.59 37.10 33.51
CA VAL A 195 -18.61 35.81 32.82
C VAL A 195 -19.56 34.84 33.50
N SER A 196 -20.59 34.37 32.79
CA SER A 196 -21.61 33.43 33.32
C SER A 196 -21.23 31.96 33.23
N SER A 197 -20.44 31.57 32.24
CA SER A 197 -19.89 30.22 32.05
C SER A 197 -18.57 30.25 31.26
N LEU A 198 -17.74 29.28 31.44
CA LEU A 198 -16.52 29.07 30.66
C LEU A 198 -16.46 27.60 30.21
N ASP A 199 -16.38 27.38 28.93
CA ASP A 199 -16.21 26.06 28.34
C ASP A 199 -14.74 25.88 27.87
N LEU A 200 -14.08 24.87 28.41
CA LEU A 200 -12.77 24.46 27.98
C LEU A 200 -12.92 23.25 27.07
N GLN A 201 -12.49 23.42 25.83
CA GLN A 201 -12.58 22.35 24.83
C GLN A 201 -11.17 21.95 24.38
N PHE A 202 -10.92 20.64 24.39
CA PHE A 202 -9.76 20.02 23.80
C PHE A 202 -10.22 19.08 22.70
N VAL A 203 -9.68 19.27 21.49
CA VAL A 203 -9.98 18.42 20.33
C VAL A 203 -8.67 17.86 19.79
N ALA A 204 -8.62 16.55 19.65
CA ALA A 204 -7.54 15.85 18.97
C ALA A 204 -8.11 15.10 17.76
N SER A 205 -7.45 15.23 16.63
CA SER A 205 -7.86 14.58 15.37
C SER A 205 -6.76 13.70 14.81
N ASN A 206 -7.15 12.66 14.04
CA ASN A 206 -6.25 11.70 13.39
C ASN A 206 -5.28 11.03 14.37
N ILE A 207 -5.78 10.56 15.51
CA ILE A 207 -4.98 10.13 16.66
C ILE A 207 -4.22 8.85 16.38
N CYS A 208 -4.89 7.86 15.79
CA CYS A 208 -4.25 6.60 15.40
C CYS A 208 -5.01 5.90 14.28
N VAL A 209 -4.29 5.08 13.53
CA VAL A 209 -4.80 4.27 12.42
C VAL A 209 -4.38 2.82 12.62
N TRP A 210 -5.32 1.92 12.48
CA TRP A 210 -5.06 0.48 12.41
C TRP A 210 -5.33 0.00 10.99
N SER A 211 -4.27 -0.49 10.32
CA SER A 211 -4.33 -1.01 8.97
C SER A 211 -3.43 -2.23 8.82
N PRO A 212 -3.77 -3.22 8.01
CA PRO A 212 -2.84 -4.27 7.62
C PRO A 212 -1.74 -3.76 6.66
N PHE A 213 -1.95 -2.61 6.04
CA PHE A 213 -1.03 -1.97 5.13
C PHE A 213 0.02 -1.17 5.92
N LYS A 214 1.26 -1.68 5.95
CA LYS A 214 2.36 -1.10 6.75
C LYS A 214 3.61 -0.76 5.92
N HIS A 215 3.57 -0.99 4.61
CA HIS A 215 4.77 -0.94 3.80
C HIS A 215 5.18 0.48 3.37
N PHE A 216 4.30 1.47 3.55
CA PHE A 216 4.51 2.83 3.06
C PHE A 216 4.06 3.90 4.09
N ASP A 217 4.01 3.53 5.36
CA ASP A 217 3.78 4.48 6.46
C ASP A 217 5.10 5.09 6.95
#